data_50f7fa0bd9d21eb5db0f2896108e8e02
#
_entry.id   50f7fa0bd9d21eb5db0f2896108e8e02
#
_cell.length_a   1.000
_cell.length_b   1.000
_cell.length_c   1.000
_cell.angle_alpha   90.00
_cell.angle_beta   90.00
_cell.angle_gamma   90.00
#
_symmetry.space_group_name_H-M   'P 1'
#
loop_
_entity.id
_entity.type
_entity.pdbx_description
1 polymer ?
#
loop_
_entity_poly.entity_id
_entity_poly.type
_entity_poly.pdbx_seq_one_letter_code
_entity_poly.pdbx_strand_id
1 'polypeptide(L)'
;MNEAILKEQIKRHEGEVLEVYEDSLGYLTLGVGHLIQKSDPEYGQPAGTPVSQEVVDMYYSDDFKKHVDETIHVCENNNIVFDALPESIQHVLVNMCFNLSLIHI
;
A
#
# COMPACT_ATOMS: atom_id res chain seq x y z
N MET A 1 13.04 -7.36 9.79
CA MET A 1 12.80 -6.64 8.50
C MET A 1 13.06 -5.16 8.70
N ASN A 2 13.76 -4.54 7.78
CA ASN A 2 13.97 -3.09 7.83
C ASN A 2 12.79 -2.39 7.14
N GLU A 3 11.79 -1.99 7.92
CA GLU A 3 10.57 -1.39 7.40
C GLU A 3 10.81 -0.04 6.71
N ALA A 4 11.74 0.76 7.23
CA ALA A 4 12.03 2.08 6.65
C ALA A 4 12.57 1.96 5.22
N ILE A 5 13.49 1.03 5.00
CA ILE A 5 14.05 0.77 3.67
C ILE A 5 12.95 0.24 2.73
N LEU A 6 12.17 -0.72 3.20
CA LEU A 6 11.10 -1.31 2.40
C LEU A 6 10.03 -0.28 2.02
N LYS A 7 9.60 0.56 2.98
CA LYS A 7 8.63 1.63 2.72
C LYS A 7 9.11 2.57 1.63
N GLU A 8 10.40 2.96 1.69
CA GLU A 8 10.98 3.86 0.68
C GLU A 8 11.05 3.19 -0.69
N GLN A 9 11.41 1.92 -0.74
CA GLN A 9 11.47 1.17 -2.00
C GLN A 9 10.10 1.05 -2.66
N ILE A 10 9.07 0.71 -1.89
CA ILE A 10 7.70 0.58 -2.41
C ILE A 10 7.19 1.93 -2.89
N LYS A 11 7.39 2.99 -2.12
CA LYS A 11 6.98 4.33 -2.48
C LYS A 11 7.63 4.77 -3.78
N ARG A 12 8.92 4.49 -3.96
CA ARG A 12 9.66 4.83 -5.17
C ARG A 12 9.18 4.03 -6.37
N HIS A 13 8.81 2.78 -6.15
CA HIS A 13 8.31 1.89 -7.20
C HIS A 13 6.88 2.25 -7.62
N GLU A 14 5.99 2.47 -6.65
CA GLU A 14 4.57 2.78 -6.92
C GLU A 14 4.33 4.25 -7.30
N GLY A 15 5.21 5.14 -6.88
CA GLY A 15 5.02 6.57 -7.04
C GLY A 15 4.11 7.17 -5.96
N GLU A 16 4.10 8.49 -5.90
CA GLU A 16 3.28 9.24 -4.95
C GLU A 16 2.56 10.37 -5.68
N VAL A 17 1.25 10.45 -5.51
CA VAL A 17 0.41 11.48 -6.13
C VAL A 17 -0.30 12.26 -5.04
N LEU A 18 -0.12 13.59 -5.02
CA LEU A 18 -0.72 14.47 -4.00
C LEU A 18 -2.07 15.02 -4.44
N GLU A 19 -2.84 14.17 -5.09
CA GLU A 19 -4.21 14.48 -5.50
C GLU A 19 -4.98 13.19 -5.75
N VAL A 20 -6.31 13.31 -5.75
CA VAL A 20 -7.17 12.19 -6.14
C VAL A 20 -6.99 11.95 -7.65
N TYR A 21 -6.81 10.69 -8.04
CA TYR A 21 -6.67 10.31 -9.44
C TYR A 21 -7.39 8.99 -9.70
N GLU A 22 -7.66 8.72 -10.97
CA GLU A 22 -8.19 7.42 -11.39
C GLU A 22 -7.03 6.47 -11.70
N ASP A 23 -7.10 5.25 -11.17
CA ASP A 23 -6.12 4.22 -11.52
C ASP A 23 -6.43 3.63 -12.92
N SER A 24 -5.65 2.63 -13.34
CA SER A 24 -5.80 2.01 -14.67
C SER A 24 -7.17 1.36 -14.88
N LEU A 25 -7.90 1.06 -13.81
CA LEU A 25 -9.22 0.46 -13.85
C LEU A 25 -10.35 1.46 -13.60
N GLY A 26 -10.02 2.75 -13.46
CA GLY A 26 -11.00 3.80 -13.23
C GLY A 26 -11.39 4.01 -11.77
N TYR A 27 -10.74 3.37 -10.81
CA TYR A 27 -11.00 3.57 -9.38
C TYR A 27 -10.29 4.81 -8.86
N LEU A 28 -10.98 5.58 -8.03
CA LEU A 28 -10.40 6.77 -7.41
C LEU A 28 -9.39 6.37 -6.33
N THR A 29 -8.21 6.94 -6.42
CA THR A 29 -7.03 6.58 -5.67
C THR A 29 -6.30 7.85 -5.25
N LEU A 30 -5.46 7.79 -4.23
CA LEU A 30 -4.58 8.89 -3.84
C LEU A 30 -3.25 8.38 -3.31
N GLY A 31 -2.25 9.27 -3.28
CA GLY A 31 -0.97 9.00 -2.64
C GLY A 31 -0.19 7.85 -3.26
N VAL A 32 0.19 6.89 -2.43
CA VAL A 32 0.96 5.71 -2.84
C VAL A 32 -0.01 4.54 -3.06
N GLY A 33 -0.86 4.68 -4.07
CA GLY A 33 -1.78 3.61 -4.44
C GLY A 33 -2.89 3.34 -3.42
N HIS A 34 -3.28 4.31 -2.60
CA HIS A 34 -4.37 4.13 -1.64
C HIS A 34 -5.72 4.20 -2.37
N LEU A 35 -6.42 3.08 -2.44
CA LEU A 35 -7.79 3.02 -2.96
C LEU A 35 -8.73 3.70 -1.98
N ILE A 36 -9.44 4.74 -2.44
CA ILE A 36 -10.35 5.51 -1.59
C ILE A 36 -11.55 4.64 -1.20
N GLN A 37 -11.76 4.50 0.12
CA GLN A 37 -12.84 3.71 0.70
C GLN A 37 -14.03 4.59 1.05
N LYS A 38 -15.21 3.99 1.20
CA LYS A 38 -16.42 4.73 1.61
C LYS A 38 -16.28 5.41 2.96
N SER A 39 -15.43 4.87 3.84
CA SER A 39 -15.16 5.44 5.15
C SER A 39 -14.14 6.58 5.13
N ASP A 40 -13.46 6.79 4.00
CA ASP A 40 -12.44 7.83 3.90
C ASP A 40 -13.10 9.21 3.66
N PRO A 41 -12.57 10.29 4.26
CA PRO A 41 -13.08 11.64 4.03
C PRO A 41 -13.06 12.07 2.56
N GLU A 42 -12.13 11.52 1.77
CA GLU A 42 -11.98 11.84 0.35
C GLU A 42 -12.99 11.12 -0.54
N TYR A 43 -13.81 10.23 0.02
CA TYR A 43 -14.81 9.51 -0.76
C TYR A 43 -15.81 10.48 -1.42
N GLY A 44 -16.00 10.31 -2.70
CA GLY A 44 -16.91 11.17 -3.46
C GLY A 44 -16.26 12.41 -4.06
N GLN A 45 -15.00 12.67 -3.76
CA GLN A 45 -14.29 13.82 -4.35
C GLN A 45 -13.81 13.46 -5.76
N PRO A 46 -13.89 14.40 -6.72
CA PRO A 46 -13.48 14.12 -8.10
C PRO A 46 -11.97 14.02 -8.25
N ALA A 47 -11.52 13.36 -9.32
CA ALA A 47 -10.13 13.33 -9.71
C ALA A 47 -9.59 14.76 -9.85
N GLY A 48 -8.36 15.00 -9.41
CA GLY A 48 -7.74 16.32 -9.38
C GLY A 48 -7.89 17.05 -8.04
N THR A 49 -8.71 16.54 -7.11
CA THR A 49 -8.83 17.14 -5.78
C THR A 49 -7.51 17.01 -5.03
N PRO A 50 -6.90 18.15 -4.58
CA PRO A 50 -5.61 18.09 -3.88
C PRO A 50 -5.69 17.34 -2.56
N VAL A 51 -4.62 16.60 -2.23
CA VAL A 51 -4.48 15.89 -0.96
C VAL A 51 -3.14 16.32 -0.34
N SER A 52 -3.14 16.60 0.97
CA SER A 52 -1.93 17.05 1.65
C SER A 52 -0.93 15.91 1.79
N GLN A 53 0.36 16.27 1.91
CA GLN A 53 1.42 15.31 2.16
C GLN A 53 1.17 14.52 3.46
N GLU A 54 0.67 15.19 4.50
CA GLU A 54 0.37 14.56 5.79
C GLU A 54 -0.68 13.47 5.65
N VAL A 55 -1.72 13.71 4.87
CA VAL A 55 -2.79 12.73 4.62
C VAL A 55 -2.24 11.55 3.82
N VAL A 56 -1.44 11.81 2.79
CA VAL A 56 -0.82 10.75 2.00
C VAL A 56 0.08 9.88 2.87
N ASP A 57 0.90 10.50 3.72
CA ASP A 57 1.80 9.77 4.63
C ASP A 57 1.03 8.92 5.62
N MET A 58 -0.09 9.42 6.15
CA MET A 58 -0.96 8.70 7.07
C MET A 58 -1.53 7.44 6.39
N TYR A 59 -2.13 7.59 5.22
CA TYR A 59 -2.69 6.47 4.49
C TYR A 59 -1.61 5.45 4.11
N TYR A 60 -0.46 5.93 3.68
CA TYR A 60 0.63 5.02 3.30
C TYR A 60 1.13 4.21 4.50
N SER A 61 1.29 4.84 5.66
CA SER A 61 1.70 4.14 6.88
C SER A 61 0.69 3.08 7.30
N ASP A 62 -0.60 3.40 7.24
CA ASP A 62 -1.66 2.46 7.58
C ASP A 62 -1.72 1.30 6.57
N ASP A 63 -1.65 1.60 5.29
CA ASP A 63 -1.68 0.60 4.22
C ASP A 63 -0.45 -0.31 4.29
N PHE A 64 0.72 0.26 4.55
CA PHE A 64 1.95 -0.51 4.70
C PHE A 64 1.83 -1.53 5.83
N LYS A 65 1.40 -1.08 7.01
CA LYS A 65 1.21 -1.96 8.16
C LYS A 65 0.21 -3.07 7.85
N LYS A 66 -0.89 -2.72 7.21
CA LYS A 66 -1.92 -3.68 6.83
C LYS A 66 -1.35 -4.75 5.90
N HIS A 67 -0.58 -4.36 4.90
CA HIS A 67 -0.01 -5.32 3.94
C HIS A 67 1.09 -6.18 4.55
N VAL A 68 1.88 -5.63 5.49
CA VAL A 68 2.84 -6.45 6.26
C VAL A 68 2.09 -7.50 7.08
N ASP A 69 1.04 -7.09 7.79
CA ASP A 69 0.25 -8.01 8.60
C ASP A 69 -0.42 -9.09 7.75
N GLU A 70 -0.96 -8.73 6.59
CA GLU A 70 -1.55 -9.69 5.65
C GLU A 70 -0.51 -10.70 5.15
N THR A 71 0.70 -10.22 4.84
CA THR A 71 1.80 -11.07 4.39
C THR A 71 2.19 -12.09 5.46
N ILE A 72 2.33 -11.62 6.70
CA ILE A 72 2.65 -12.50 7.84
C ILE A 72 1.56 -13.55 8.03
N HIS A 73 0.30 -13.14 7.93
CA HIS A 73 -0.84 -14.04 8.09
C HIS A 73 -0.86 -15.13 7.00
N VAL A 74 -0.61 -14.77 5.76
CA VAL A 74 -0.52 -15.74 4.65
C VAL A 74 0.63 -16.73 4.90
N CYS A 75 1.77 -16.25 5.35
CA CYS A 75 2.91 -17.13 5.69
C CYS A 75 2.53 -18.12 6.80
N GLU A 76 1.91 -17.64 7.87
CA GLU A 76 1.49 -18.49 8.99
C GLU A 76 0.50 -19.57 8.53
N ASN A 77 -0.45 -19.23 7.66
CA ASN A 77 -1.41 -20.17 7.12
C ASN A 77 -0.76 -21.27 6.26
N ASN A 78 0.46 -21.02 5.78
CA ASN A 78 1.23 -21.99 4.99
C ASN A 78 2.40 -22.60 5.76
N ASN A 79 2.38 -22.47 7.08
CA ASN A 79 3.42 -23.01 7.98
C ASN A 79 4.80 -22.40 7.72
N ILE A 80 4.85 -21.14 7.32
CA ILE A 80 6.07 -20.37 7.08
C ILE A 80 6.23 -19.34 8.19
N VAL A 81 7.39 -19.33 8.84
CA VAL A 81 7.72 -18.30 9.83
C VAL A 81 8.34 -17.12 9.08
N PHE A 82 7.58 -16.04 8.95
CA PHE A 82 8.00 -14.86 8.18
C PHE A 82 9.34 -14.28 8.67
N ASP A 83 9.51 -14.17 10.00
CA ASP A 83 10.73 -13.61 10.58
C ASP A 83 11.97 -14.47 10.34
N ALA A 84 11.79 -15.76 10.04
CA ALA A 84 12.89 -16.67 9.72
C ALA A 84 13.32 -16.60 8.25
N LEU A 85 12.57 -15.91 7.40
CA LEU A 85 12.92 -15.75 5.99
C LEU A 85 14.05 -14.73 5.82
N PRO A 86 14.91 -14.90 4.80
CA PRO A 86 15.87 -13.84 4.44
C PRO A 86 15.15 -12.52 4.19
N GLU A 87 15.77 -11.41 4.56
CA GLU A 87 15.16 -10.09 4.45
C GLU A 87 14.73 -9.78 3.00
N SER A 88 15.53 -10.18 2.02
CA SER A 88 15.19 -9.99 0.61
C SER A 88 13.89 -10.68 0.22
N ILE A 89 13.62 -11.86 0.78
CA ILE A 89 12.38 -12.60 0.52
C ILE A 89 11.21 -11.93 1.25
N GLN A 90 11.42 -11.46 2.47
CA GLN A 90 10.39 -10.71 3.20
C GLN A 90 9.94 -9.49 2.39
N HIS A 91 10.89 -8.73 1.82
CA HIS A 91 10.59 -7.56 1.00
C HIS A 91 9.81 -7.92 -0.26
N VAL A 92 10.18 -8.99 -0.94
CA VAL A 92 9.47 -9.45 -2.14
C VAL A 92 8.03 -9.80 -1.81
N LEU A 93 7.79 -10.52 -0.71
CA LEU A 93 6.44 -10.93 -0.33
C LEU A 93 5.56 -9.74 0.03
N VAL A 94 6.07 -8.77 0.78
CA VAL A 94 5.31 -7.56 1.12
C VAL A 94 5.02 -6.74 -0.14
N ASN A 95 6.00 -6.60 -1.04
CA ASN A 95 5.82 -5.88 -2.29
C ASN A 95 4.75 -6.55 -3.16
N MET A 96 4.73 -7.87 -3.24
CA MET A 96 3.69 -8.61 -3.95
C MET A 96 2.31 -8.34 -3.35
N CYS A 97 2.19 -8.27 -2.03
CA CYS A 97 0.93 -7.96 -1.36
C CYS A 97 0.43 -6.56 -1.74
N PHE A 98 1.31 -5.57 -1.81
CA PHE A 98 0.98 -4.23 -2.31
C PHE A 98 0.45 -4.29 -3.75
N ASN A 99 1.15 -4.98 -4.63
CA ASN A 99 0.75 -5.09 -6.04
C ASN A 99 -0.62 -5.75 -6.19
N LEU A 100 -0.89 -6.80 -5.41
CA LEU A 100 -2.18 -7.50 -5.47
C LEU A 100 -3.33 -6.63 -4.96
N SER A 101 -3.08 -5.74 -3.99
CA SER A 101 -4.11 -4.83 -3.49
C SER A 101 -4.51 -3.78 -4.53
N LEU A 102 -3.66 -3.50 -5.51
CA LEU A 102 -3.96 -2.56 -6.60
C LEU A 102 -4.76 -3.19 -7.74
N ILE A 103 -4.92 -4.50 -7.76
CA ILE A 103 -5.62 -5.19 -8.84
C ILE A 103 -7.14 -5.16 -8.66
N HIS A 104 -7.64 -4.93 -7.47
CA HIS A 104 -9.07 -4.80 -7.15
C HIS A 104 -9.93 -5.97 -7.64
N ILE A 105 -9.45 -7.16 -7.40
CA ILE A 105 -10.18 -8.38 -7.78
C ILE A 105 -11.25 -8.70 -6.73
#